data_12615caee0b22d7dd80ccf3d87e15113
#
_entry.id   12615caee0b22d7dd80ccf3d87e15113
#
_cell.length_a   1.000
_cell.length_b   1.000
_cell.length_c   1.000
_cell.angle_alpha   90.00
_cell.angle_beta   90.00
_cell.angle_gamma   90.00
#
_symmetry.space_group_name_H-M   'P 1'
#
loop_
_entity.id
_entity.type
_entity.pdbx_description
1 polymer ?
#
loop_
_entity_poly.entity_id
_entity_poly.type
_entity_poly.pdbx_seq_one_letter_code
_entity_poly.pdbx_strand_id
1 'polypeptide(L)' 'MLTEAEVQRSFRNLFRPGQKITATAFEKAEALLDELRPESPLRYRLQQEIDELRELHAENPR' A
#
# COMPACT_ATOMS: atom_id res chain seq x y z
N MET A 1 0.91 14.52 10.67
CA MET A 1 1.57 13.22 10.76
C MET A 1 0.56 12.14 11.10
N LEU A 2 0.58 11.05 10.37
CA LEU A 2 -0.39 9.98 10.57
C LEU A 2 0.12 8.96 11.57
N THR A 3 -0.79 8.40 12.36
CA THR A 3 -0.45 7.27 13.20
C THR A 3 -0.40 6.00 12.39
N GLU A 4 0.20 4.95 12.96
CA GLU A 4 0.25 3.68 12.26
C GLU A 4 -1.15 3.14 11.97
N ALA A 5 -2.06 3.34 12.91
CA ALA A 5 -3.42 2.88 12.69
C ALA A 5 -4.07 3.61 11.51
N GLU A 6 -3.81 4.90 11.40
CA GLU A 6 -4.38 5.67 10.30
C GLU A 6 -3.77 5.27 8.97
N VAL A 7 -2.46 5.02 8.96
CA VAL A 7 -1.80 4.57 7.74
C VAL A 7 -2.36 3.22 7.30
N GLN A 8 -2.53 2.31 8.25
CA GLN A 8 -3.05 1.01 7.93
C GLN A 8 -4.47 1.09 7.38
N ARG A 9 -5.29 1.93 7.98
CA ARG A 9 -6.66 2.10 7.51
C ARG A 9 -6.69 2.68 6.10
N SER A 10 -5.90 3.70 5.86
CA SER A 10 -5.84 4.31 4.53
C SER A 10 -5.32 3.32 3.50
N PHE A 11 -4.32 2.53 3.88
CA PHE A 11 -3.79 1.51 2.98
C PHE A 11 -4.89 0.53 2.59
N ARG A 12 -5.67 0.06 3.56
CA ARG A 12 -6.75 -0.86 3.26
C ARG A 12 -7.78 -0.25 2.33
N ASN A 13 -8.06 1.02 2.51
CA ASN A 13 -9.04 1.69 1.67
C ASN A 13 -8.57 1.76 0.22
N LEU A 14 -7.28 1.86 0.01
CA LEU A 14 -6.75 1.90 -1.35
C LEU A 14 -6.91 0.57 -2.08
N PHE A 15 -6.85 -0.53 -1.32
CA PHE A 15 -6.86 -1.85 -1.92
C PHE A 15 -8.05 -2.67 -1.43
N ARG A 16 -9.20 -2.05 -1.32
CA ARG A 16 -10.40 -2.74 -0.88
C ARG A 16 -10.84 -3.79 -1.88
N PRO A 17 -11.40 -4.90 -1.40
CA PRO A 17 -11.95 -5.90 -2.32
C PRO A 17 -13.01 -5.28 -3.22
N GLY A 18 -12.96 -5.63 -4.48
CA GLY A 18 -13.92 -5.10 -5.43
C GLY A 18 -13.57 -3.75 -5.99
N GLN A 19 -12.54 -3.12 -5.46
CA GLN A 19 -12.09 -1.83 -5.98
C GLN A 19 -10.96 -2.03 -6.97
N LYS A 20 -11.02 -1.26 -8.05
CA LYS A 20 -10.00 -1.37 -9.07
C LYS A 20 -8.67 -0.83 -8.56
N ILE A 21 -7.63 -1.60 -8.75
CA ILE A 21 -6.28 -1.20 -8.36
C ILE A 21 -5.63 -0.48 -9.54
N THR A 22 -5.19 0.74 -9.31
CA THR A 22 -4.58 1.55 -10.36
C THR A 22 -3.19 1.97 -9.94
N ALA A 23 -2.44 2.51 -10.90
CA ALA A 23 -1.11 3.03 -10.59
C ALA A 23 -1.19 4.13 -9.54
N THR A 24 -2.24 4.93 -9.57
CA THR A 24 -2.42 5.96 -8.56
C THR A 24 -2.55 5.36 -7.16
N ALA A 25 -3.22 4.22 -7.05
CA ALA A 25 -3.35 3.57 -5.75
C ALA A 25 -1.97 3.18 -5.21
N PHE A 26 -1.10 2.68 -6.08
CA PHE A 26 0.26 2.33 -5.64
C PHE A 26 1.04 3.55 -5.21
N GLU A 27 0.89 4.64 -5.95
CA GLU A 27 1.59 5.87 -5.58
C GLU A 27 1.14 6.38 -4.22
N LYS A 28 -0.17 6.35 -3.99
CA LYS A 28 -0.69 6.80 -2.71
C LYS A 28 -0.25 5.88 -1.59
N ALA A 29 -0.21 4.58 -1.85
CA ALA A 29 0.23 3.63 -0.84
C ALA A 29 1.68 3.89 -0.45
N GLU A 30 2.53 4.15 -1.42
CA GLU A 30 3.92 4.43 -1.12
C GLU A 30 4.08 5.73 -0.34
N ALA A 31 3.25 6.71 -0.66
CA ALA A 31 3.26 7.95 0.10
C ALA A 31 2.87 7.72 1.55
N LEU A 32 1.92 6.80 1.77
CA LEU A 32 1.56 6.44 3.15
C LEU A 32 2.73 5.81 3.89
N LEU A 33 3.50 4.98 3.20
CA LEU A 33 4.65 4.35 3.84
C LEU A 33 5.69 5.40 4.26
N ASP A 34 5.78 6.48 3.50
CA ASP A 34 6.73 7.55 3.85
C ASP A 34 6.37 8.22 5.16
N GLU A 35 5.12 8.09 5.60
CA GLU A 35 4.71 8.63 6.90
C GLU A 35 5.21 7.78 8.05
N LEU A 36 5.67 6.57 7.77
CA LEU A 36 6.17 5.67 8.79
C LEU A 36 7.68 5.75 8.86
N ARG A 37 8.21 5.43 10.04
CA ARG A 37 9.66 5.41 10.21
C ARG A 37 10.24 4.23 9.45
N PRO A 38 11.48 4.37 8.97
CA PRO A 38 12.10 3.28 8.19
C PRO A 38 12.18 1.97 8.97
N GLU A 39 12.29 2.05 10.29
CA GLU A 39 12.43 0.85 11.11
C GLU A 39 11.08 0.28 11.55
N SER A 40 9.97 0.88 11.13
CA SER A 40 8.66 0.42 11.56
C SER A 40 8.34 -0.96 10.97
N PRO A 41 7.96 -1.93 11.82
CA PRO A 41 7.54 -3.23 11.29
C PRO A 41 6.34 -3.12 10.36
N LEU A 42 5.44 -2.19 10.64
CA LEU A 42 4.29 -2.01 9.78
C LEU A 42 4.69 -1.54 8.39
N ARG A 43 5.68 -0.64 8.33
CA ARG A 43 6.16 -0.18 7.03
C ARG A 43 6.70 -1.35 6.20
N TYR A 44 7.46 -2.21 6.85
CA TYR A 44 8.02 -3.36 6.16
C TYR A 44 6.92 -4.28 5.65
N ARG A 45 5.94 -4.54 6.50
CA ARG A 45 4.84 -5.41 6.12
C ARG A 45 4.05 -4.83 4.94
N LEU A 46 3.71 -3.56 5.01
CA LEU A 46 2.93 -2.93 3.96
C LEU A 46 3.72 -2.87 2.66
N GLN A 47 5.03 -2.67 2.77
CA GLN A 47 5.87 -2.67 1.58
C GLN A 47 5.81 -4.01 0.88
N GLN A 48 5.83 -5.09 1.65
CA GLN A 48 5.73 -6.41 1.05
C GLN A 48 4.38 -6.61 0.37
N GLU A 49 3.32 -6.11 0.97
CA GLU A 49 2.02 -6.22 0.36
C GLU A 49 1.95 -5.44 -0.96
N ILE A 50 2.56 -4.26 -0.97
CA ILE A 50 2.61 -3.49 -2.21
C ILE A 50 3.36 -4.27 -3.29
N ASP A 51 4.48 -4.86 -2.91
CA ASP A 51 5.28 -5.62 -3.87
C ASP A 51 4.50 -6.79 -4.46
N GLU A 52 3.76 -7.49 -3.61
CA GLU A 52 2.95 -8.60 -4.07
C GLU A 52 1.84 -8.15 -4.99
N LEU A 53 1.17 -7.07 -4.63
CA LEU A 53 0.10 -6.55 -5.46
C LEU A 53 0.64 -6.06 -6.80
N ARG A 54 1.81 -5.47 -6.77
CA ARG A 54 2.43 -4.99 -8.00
C ARG A 54 2.77 -6.15 -8.92
N GLU A 55 3.26 -7.25 -8.35
CA GLU A 55 3.57 -8.42 -9.11
C GLU A 55 2.32 -9.01 -9.75
N LEU A 56 1.26 -9.13 -8.98
CA LEU A 56 0.01 -9.64 -9.50
C LEU A 56 -0.54 -8.76 -10.61
N HIS A 57 -0.42 -7.46 -10.42
CA HIS A 57 -0.90 -6.51 -11.41
C HIS A 57 -0.10 -6.61 -12.70
N ALA A 58 1.21 -6.82 -12.57
CA ALA A 58 2.07 -6.93 -13.72
C ALA A 58 1.85 -8.23 -14.49
N GLU A 59 1.58 -9.31 -13.77
CA GLU A 59 1.34 -10.60 -14.40
C GLU A 59 0.01 -10.64 -15.14
N ASN A 60 -0.87 -9.73 -14.83
CA ASN A 60 -2.19 -9.70 -15.39
C ASN A 60 -2.36 -8.40 -16.15
N PRO A 61 -1.65 -8.23 -17.24
CA PRO A 61 -1.49 -6.93 -17.89
C PRO A 61 -2.73 -6.45 -18.59
N ARG A 62 -3.82 -6.93 -18.39
CA ARG A 62 -4.95 -6.27 -18.92
C ARG A 62 -6.23 -6.78 -18.37
#